data_fe64a37d08e62d165339a1c8080539ed
#
_entry.id   fe64a37d08e62d165339a1c8080539ed
#
_cell.length_a   1.000
_cell.length_b   1.000
_cell.length_c   1.000
_cell.angle_alpha   90.00
_cell.angle_beta   90.00
_cell.angle_gamma   90.00
#
_symmetry.space_group_name_H-M   'P 1'
#
loop_
_entity.id
_entity.type
_entity.pdbx_description
1 polymer ?
#
loop_
_entity_poly.entity_id
_entity_poly.type
_entity_poly.pdbx_seq_one_letter_code
_entity_poly.pdbx_strand_id
1 'polypeptide(L)'
;AYALLREAGRVLFEAAPAGTHPAEVSAAIAAHAGVTGVADLHVWTVTSGFPALSAHVTVEPGGDCHRVRRELAELLHERFHIEHTTLQVDHIPGTGCRITTVRDGFESRTRRKQAGAPAAGRSRTAAP
;
A
#
# COMPACT_ATOMS: atom_id res chain seq x y z
N ALA A 1 -35.19 9.86 10.90
CA ALA A 1 -35.02 9.32 9.55
C ALA A 1 -33.72 9.86 8.90
N TYR A 2 -33.49 11.17 8.83
CA TYR A 2 -32.33 11.77 8.16
C TYR A 2 -30.97 11.36 8.77
N ALA A 3 -30.86 11.31 10.10
CA ALA A 3 -29.63 10.90 10.79
C ALA A 3 -29.23 9.44 10.45
N LEU A 4 -30.22 8.54 10.42
CA LEU A 4 -29.99 7.14 10.04
C LEU A 4 -29.56 7.00 8.58
N LEU A 5 -30.19 7.75 7.68
CA LEU A 5 -29.82 7.73 6.27
C LEU A 5 -28.40 8.25 6.03
N ARG A 6 -28.02 9.32 6.73
CA ARG A 6 -26.66 9.86 6.70
C ARG A 6 -25.62 8.87 7.23
N GLU A 7 -25.93 8.19 8.32
CA GLU A 7 -25.04 7.17 8.92
C GLU A 7 -24.90 5.96 7.99
N ALA A 8 -26.00 5.43 7.47
CA ALA A 8 -25.97 4.35 6.49
C ALA A 8 -25.20 4.73 5.22
N GLY A 9 -25.35 5.98 4.76
CA GLY A 9 -24.58 6.51 3.64
C GLY A 9 -23.08 6.55 3.91
N ARG A 10 -22.66 6.94 5.11
CA ARG A 10 -21.23 6.95 5.48
C ARG A 10 -20.61 5.56 5.44
N VAL A 11 -21.32 4.56 5.95
CA VAL A 11 -20.87 3.16 5.89
C VAL A 11 -20.82 2.67 4.44
N LEU A 12 -21.86 2.93 3.65
CA LEU A 12 -21.95 2.48 2.26
C LEU A 12 -20.88 3.10 1.35
N PHE A 13 -20.54 4.36 1.59
CA PHE A 13 -19.50 5.07 0.83
C PHE A 13 -18.10 4.98 1.46
N GLU A 14 -17.92 4.08 2.43
CA GLU A 14 -16.63 3.86 3.11
C GLU A 14 -15.99 5.18 3.61
N ALA A 15 -16.82 6.09 4.11
CA ALA A 15 -16.34 7.37 4.60
C ALA A 15 -15.56 7.20 5.90
N ALA A 16 -14.52 8.01 6.06
CA ALA A 16 -13.78 8.07 7.32
C ALA A 16 -14.70 8.38 8.51
N PRO A 17 -14.44 7.84 9.69
CA PRO A 17 -15.19 8.14 10.90
C PRO A 17 -15.26 9.63 11.17
N ALA A 18 -16.37 10.09 11.78
CA ALA A 18 -16.49 11.49 12.17
C ALA A 18 -15.37 11.86 13.16
N GLY A 19 -14.63 12.93 12.85
CA GLY A 19 -13.53 13.39 13.70
C GLY A 19 -12.18 12.69 13.45
N THR A 20 -12.12 11.69 12.57
CA THR A 20 -10.85 11.10 12.14
C THR A 20 -10.42 11.72 10.82
N HIS A 21 -9.28 12.39 10.82
CA HIS A 21 -8.70 13.01 9.62
C HIS A 21 -7.59 12.12 9.06
N PRO A 22 -7.73 11.53 7.87
CA PRO A 22 -6.72 10.65 7.28
C PRO A 22 -5.32 11.29 7.18
N ALA A 23 -5.26 12.60 6.97
CA ALA A 23 -3.99 13.34 6.94
C ALA A 23 -3.26 13.34 8.30
N GLU A 24 -3.98 13.43 9.41
CA GLU A 24 -3.40 13.36 10.77
C GLU A 24 -2.93 11.95 11.10
N VAL A 25 -3.69 10.94 10.67
CA VAL A 25 -3.30 9.53 10.82
C VAL A 25 -2.03 9.25 10.02
N SER A 26 -1.96 9.69 8.76
CA SER A 26 -0.79 9.56 7.91
C SER A 26 0.45 10.25 8.52
N ALA A 27 0.28 11.46 9.03
CA ALA A 27 1.37 12.21 9.70
C ALA A 27 1.86 11.49 10.96
N ALA A 28 0.96 10.90 11.75
CA ALA A 28 1.32 10.15 12.95
C ALA A 28 2.11 8.87 12.62
N ILE A 29 1.72 8.14 11.57
CA ILE A 29 2.46 6.97 11.09
C ILE A 29 3.83 7.39 10.56
N ALA A 30 3.89 8.44 9.74
CA ALA A 30 5.14 8.93 9.15
C ALA A 30 6.15 9.46 10.19
N ALA A 31 5.66 9.95 11.33
CA ALA A 31 6.51 10.42 12.43
C ALA A 31 7.07 9.28 13.31
N HIS A 32 6.64 8.03 13.10
CA HIS A 32 7.09 6.90 13.89
C HIS A 32 8.54 6.53 13.53
N ALA A 33 9.34 6.22 14.56
CA ALA A 33 10.75 5.85 14.40
C ALA A 33 10.93 4.62 13.50
N GLY A 34 11.78 4.73 12.49
CA GLY A 34 12.06 3.68 11.51
C GLY A 34 11.12 3.65 10.31
N VAL A 35 10.07 4.50 10.27
CA VAL A 35 9.22 4.68 9.10
C VAL A 35 9.88 5.68 8.15
N THR A 36 9.96 5.33 6.87
CA THR A 36 10.53 6.18 5.81
C THR A 36 9.49 6.62 4.78
N GLY A 37 8.33 5.98 4.76
CA GLY A 37 7.23 6.36 3.87
C GLY A 37 5.91 5.73 4.25
N VAL A 38 4.82 6.41 3.86
CA VAL A 38 3.44 5.95 4.00
C VAL A 38 2.74 6.14 2.66
N ALA A 39 2.08 5.12 2.17
CA ALA A 39 1.31 5.15 0.92
C ALA A 39 -0.01 4.40 1.08
N ASP A 40 -0.96 4.66 0.18
CA ASP A 40 -2.24 3.97 0.07
C ASP A 40 -2.98 3.87 1.41
N LEU A 41 -2.96 4.97 2.17
CA LEU A 41 -3.67 5.04 3.45
C LEU A 41 -5.17 5.24 3.19
N HIS A 42 -5.95 4.29 3.67
CA HIS A 42 -7.40 4.34 3.67
C HIS A 42 -7.92 4.17 5.10
N VAL A 43 -8.88 4.99 5.48
CA VAL A 43 -9.60 4.87 6.76
C VAL A 43 -11.09 4.92 6.47
N TRP A 44 -11.84 3.92 6.91
CA TRP A 44 -13.26 3.82 6.66
C TRP A 44 -14.02 3.28 7.88
N THR A 45 -15.32 3.38 7.83
CA THR A 45 -16.22 2.83 8.85
C THR A 45 -16.85 1.54 8.33
N VAL A 46 -16.58 0.41 8.98
CA VAL A 46 -17.17 -0.90 8.63
C VAL A 46 -18.61 -0.96 9.10
N THR A 47 -18.86 -0.53 10.33
CA THR A 47 -20.17 -0.38 10.94
C THR A 47 -20.09 0.74 11.98
N SER A 48 -21.24 1.23 12.47
CA SER A 48 -21.27 2.33 13.45
C SER A 48 -20.34 2.07 14.64
N GLY A 49 -19.36 2.95 14.83
CA GLY A 49 -18.37 2.84 15.90
C GLY A 49 -17.24 1.84 15.67
N PHE A 50 -17.13 1.24 14.47
CA PHE A 50 -16.05 0.31 14.16
C PHE A 50 -15.20 0.81 12.98
N PRO A 51 -14.18 1.64 13.24
CA PRO A 51 -13.25 2.11 12.21
C PRO A 51 -12.26 1.03 11.81
N ALA A 52 -11.91 1.01 10.52
CA ALA A 52 -10.85 0.19 9.96
C ALA A 52 -9.85 1.04 9.18
N LEU A 53 -8.62 0.56 9.08
CA LEU A 53 -7.54 1.23 8.36
C LEU A 53 -6.74 0.21 7.55
N SER A 54 -6.35 0.61 6.35
CA SER A 54 -5.28 -0.04 5.60
C SER A 54 -4.22 0.97 5.19
N ALA A 55 -2.94 0.57 5.23
CA ALA A 55 -1.84 1.40 4.75
C ALA A 55 -0.64 0.55 4.33
N HIS A 56 0.13 1.08 3.37
CA HIS A 56 1.46 0.61 3.05
C HIS A 56 2.49 1.49 3.76
N VAL A 57 3.35 0.87 4.54
CA VAL A 57 4.39 1.54 5.33
C VAL A 57 5.75 1.03 4.87
N THR A 58 6.64 1.95 4.56
CA THR A 58 8.02 1.63 4.20
C THR A 58 8.92 1.92 5.40
N VAL A 59 9.80 0.98 5.72
CA VAL A 59 10.76 1.10 6.81
C VAL A 59 12.20 1.12 6.29
N GLU A 60 13.13 1.55 7.16
CA GLU A 60 14.56 1.54 6.85
C GLU A 60 15.08 0.14 6.53
N PRO A 61 16.09 0.01 5.64
CA PRO A 61 16.74 -1.26 5.37
C PRO A 61 17.31 -1.89 6.64
N GLY A 62 16.94 -3.16 6.89
CA GLY A 62 17.35 -3.88 8.11
C GLY A 62 16.56 -3.55 9.38
N GLY A 63 15.56 -2.66 9.29
CA GLY A 63 14.63 -2.41 10.39
C GLY A 63 13.75 -3.62 10.70
N ASP A 64 13.33 -3.76 11.96
CA ASP A 64 12.38 -4.80 12.37
C ASP A 64 10.95 -4.41 11.99
N CYS A 65 10.51 -4.84 10.80
CA CYS A 65 9.18 -4.56 10.29
C CYS A 65 8.07 -5.14 11.18
N HIS A 66 8.31 -6.25 11.89
CA HIS A 66 7.33 -6.83 12.80
C HIS A 66 7.15 -5.97 14.06
N ARG A 67 8.23 -5.43 14.59
CA ARG A 67 8.20 -4.50 15.72
C ARG A 67 7.47 -3.22 15.33
N VAL A 68 7.88 -2.58 14.22
CA VAL A 68 7.25 -1.34 13.73
C VAL A 68 5.75 -1.55 13.49
N ARG A 69 5.34 -2.67 12.89
CA ARG A 69 3.91 -2.97 12.68
C ARG A 69 3.12 -3.04 13.98
N ARG A 70 3.68 -3.67 15.03
CA ARG A 70 2.99 -3.74 16.34
C ARG A 70 2.88 -2.37 16.99
N GLU A 71 3.98 -1.62 17.01
CA GLU A 71 4.03 -0.27 17.60
C GLU A 71 3.07 0.69 16.89
N LEU A 72 2.97 0.59 15.56
CA LEU A 72 1.99 1.37 14.79
C LEU A 72 0.55 0.94 15.07
N ALA A 73 0.26 -0.34 15.23
CA ALA A 73 -1.08 -0.81 15.59
C ALA A 73 -1.50 -0.29 16.98
N GLU A 74 -0.59 -0.30 17.95
CA GLU A 74 -0.80 0.27 19.28
C GLU A 74 -1.05 1.78 19.21
N LEU A 75 -0.22 2.53 18.47
CA LEU A 75 -0.39 3.96 18.27
C LEU A 75 -1.75 4.30 17.65
N LEU A 76 -2.17 3.54 16.64
CA LEU A 76 -3.45 3.75 15.96
C LEU A 76 -4.64 3.45 16.86
N HIS A 77 -4.53 2.42 17.69
CA HIS A 77 -5.53 2.09 18.70
C HIS A 77 -5.63 3.20 19.78
N GLU A 78 -4.51 3.58 20.38
CA GLU A 78 -4.51 4.51 21.52
C GLU A 78 -4.90 5.94 21.12
N ARG A 79 -4.38 6.42 19.98
CA ARG A 79 -4.55 7.82 19.58
C ARG A 79 -5.80 8.08 18.72
N PHE A 80 -6.17 7.12 17.88
CA PHE A 80 -7.26 7.28 16.91
C PHE A 80 -8.42 6.32 17.11
N HIS A 81 -8.35 5.43 18.12
CA HIS A 81 -9.34 4.41 18.42
C HIS A 81 -9.67 3.49 17.23
N ILE A 82 -8.63 3.19 16.41
CA ILE A 82 -8.73 2.28 15.27
C ILE A 82 -8.23 0.92 15.71
N GLU A 83 -9.16 -0.03 15.91
CA GLU A 83 -8.84 -1.39 16.37
C GLU A 83 -8.48 -2.32 15.20
N HIS A 84 -9.12 -2.12 14.05
CA HIS A 84 -8.91 -2.97 12.88
C HIS A 84 -7.94 -2.33 11.91
N THR A 85 -6.69 -2.82 11.92
CA THR A 85 -5.62 -2.29 11.07
C THR A 85 -5.02 -3.37 10.19
N THR A 86 -4.90 -3.08 8.89
CA THR A 86 -4.15 -3.88 7.93
C THR A 86 -2.94 -3.07 7.48
N LEU A 87 -1.79 -3.35 8.09
CA LEU A 87 -0.54 -2.67 7.78
C LEU A 87 0.37 -3.61 7.00
N GLN A 88 0.63 -3.29 5.74
CA GLN A 88 1.70 -3.88 4.98
C GLN A 88 2.97 -3.08 5.26
N VAL A 89 3.96 -3.71 5.87
CA VAL A 89 5.23 -3.05 6.23
C VAL A 89 6.36 -3.70 5.45
N ASP A 90 6.99 -2.89 4.58
CA ASP A 90 8.02 -3.32 3.64
C ASP A 90 9.28 -2.49 3.79
N HIS A 91 10.42 -3.06 3.39
CA HIS A 91 11.68 -2.32 3.28
C HIS A 91 11.75 -1.57 1.94
N ILE A 92 12.52 -0.48 1.90
CA ILE A 92 12.77 0.24 0.65
C ILE A 92 13.30 -0.74 -0.40
N PRO A 93 12.73 -0.78 -1.63
CA PRO A 93 13.20 -1.65 -2.69
C PRO A 93 14.66 -1.32 -3.05
N GLY A 94 15.58 -2.17 -2.66
CA GLY A 94 17.01 -1.99 -2.91
C GLY A 94 17.85 -3.15 -2.37
N THR A 95 17.34 -3.84 -1.36
CA THR A 95 18.04 -4.93 -0.68
C THR A 95 17.10 -6.11 -0.36
N GLY A 96 16.58 -6.78 -1.40
CA GLY A 96 16.11 -8.16 -1.23
C GLY A 96 14.62 -8.46 -1.30
N CYS A 97 13.71 -7.53 -1.12
CA CYS A 97 12.28 -7.78 -1.34
C CYS A 97 11.75 -6.87 -2.45
N ARG A 98 11.60 -7.42 -3.64
CA ARG A 98 10.94 -6.71 -4.75
C ARG A 98 9.44 -6.90 -4.58
N ILE A 99 8.73 -5.86 -4.17
CA ILE A 99 7.26 -5.84 -4.28
C ILE A 99 6.95 -5.85 -5.77
N THR A 100 6.53 -7.00 -6.27
CA THR A 100 6.03 -7.09 -7.64
C THR A 100 4.58 -6.67 -7.61
N THR A 101 4.31 -5.39 -7.85
CA THR A 101 2.94 -4.97 -8.13
C THR A 101 2.46 -5.69 -9.40
N VAL A 102 1.18 -5.99 -9.50
CA VAL A 102 0.59 -6.64 -10.69
C VAL A 102 0.92 -5.85 -11.97
N ARG A 103 1.13 -4.55 -11.84
CA ARG A 103 1.50 -3.64 -12.91
C ARG A 103 2.93 -3.89 -13.43
N ASP A 104 3.89 -4.11 -12.54
CA ASP A 104 5.30 -4.39 -12.92
C ASP A 104 5.44 -5.77 -13.57
N GLY A 105 4.62 -6.74 -13.17
CA GLY A 105 4.58 -8.07 -13.77
C GLY A 105 4.04 -8.07 -15.21
N PHE A 106 3.16 -7.12 -15.56
CA PHE A 106 2.63 -6.98 -16.91
C PHE A 106 3.65 -6.32 -17.86
N GLU A 107 4.34 -5.26 -17.43
CA GLU A 107 5.35 -4.58 -18.26
C GLU A 107 6.59 -5.45 -18.52
N SER A 108 7.01 -6.25 -17.56
CA SER A 108 8.16 -7.15 -17.75
C SER A 108 7.86 -8.27 -18.74
N ARG A 109 6.63 -8.76 -18.82
CA ARG A 109 6.21 -9.77 -19.80
C ARG A 109 6.11 -9.24 -21.23
N THR A 110 5.65 -8.00 -21.41
CA THR A 110 5.57 -7.37 -22.74
C THR A 110 6.96 -7.06 -23.30
N ARG A 111 7.88 -6.59 -22.47
CA ARG A 111 9.27 -6.31 -22.87
C ARG A 111 10.04 -7.57 -23.29
N ARG A 112 9.80 -8.71 -22.61
CA ARG A 112 10.41 -9.99 -22.93
C ARG A 112 9.92 -10.59 -24.26
N LYS A 113 8.66 -10.30 -24.61
CA LYS A 113 8.07 -10.79 -25.87
C LYS A 113 8.56 -9.99 -27.08
N GLN A 114 8.96 -8.74 -26.90
CA GLN A 114 9.54 -7.89 -27.96
C GLN A 114 11.03 -8.12 -28.18
N ALA A 115 11.77 -8.61 -27.18
CA ALA A 115 13.21 -8.90 -27.30
C ALA A 115 13.54 -10.26 -27.92
N GLY A 116 12.53 -11.09 -28.19
CA GLY A 116 12.69 -12.48 -28.66
C GLY A 116 12.40 -12.73 -30.14
N ALA A 117 12.33 -11.71 -30.99
CA ALA A 117 12.19 -11.91 -32.44
C ALA A 117 13.57 -12.18 -33.06
N PRO A 118 13.84 -13.36 -33.67
CA PRO A 118 15.13 -13.62 -34.32
C PRO A 118 15.22 -12.79 -35.59
N ALA A 119 16.34 -12.08 -35.73
CA ALA A 119 16.69 -11.37 -36.96
C ALA A 119 16.81 -12.40 -38.11
N ALA A 120 15.98 -12.25 -39.12
CA ALA A 120 16.01 -13.06 -40.34
C ALA A 120 17.38 -12.89 -41.02
N GLY A 121 18.11 -14.01 -41.14
CA GLY A 121 19.38 -14.10 -41.79
C GLY A 121 19.29 -13.68 -43.27
N ARG A 122 20.07 -12.70 -43.68
CA ARG A 122 20.34 -12.43 -45.09
C ARG A 122 21.42 -13.37 -45.56
N SER A 123 21.03 -14.34 -46.35
CA SER A 123 21.94 -15.15 -47.13
C SER A 123 22.62 -14.29 -48.19
N ARG A 124 23.96 -14.14 -48.10
CA ARG A 124 24.76 -13.66 -49.20
C ARG A 124 25.14 -14.86 -50.07
N THR A 125 24.54 -14.96 -51.25
CA THR A 125 24.98 -15.76 -52.36
C THR A 125 26.20 -15.06 -52.99
N ALA A 126 27.37 -15.71 -52.96
CA ALA A 126 28.46 -15.39 -53.81
C ALA A 126 28.37 -16.28 -55.07
N ALA A 127 28.42 -15.70 -56.20
CA ALA A 127 28.60 -16.38 -57.48
C ALA A 127 29.94 -15.93 -58.12
N PRO A 128 30.44 -16.71 -59.08
CA PRO A 128 31.84 -17.00 -59.35
C PRO A 128 32.66 -15.84 -59.97
#